data_600ea500b3b4c4e614d67720d87a6b50
#
_entry.id   600ea500b3b4c4e614d67720d87a6b50
#
_cell.length_a   1.000
_cell.length_b   1.000
_cell.length_c   1.000
_cell.angle_alpha   90.00
_cell.angle_beta   90.00
_cell.angle_gamma   90.00
#
_symmetry.space_group_name_H-M   'P 1'
#
loop_
_entity.id
_entity.type
_entity.pdbx_description
1 polymer ?
#
loop_
_entity_poly.entity_id
_entity_poly.type
_entity_poly.pdbx_seq_one_letter_code
_entity_poly.pdbx_strand_id
1 'polypeptide(L)'
;ADNGETGLRIWKETHPDVIVADIEMPVMDGYEMVRRIRETDDATPILFTSGRVSPKDVVKGYELGVNNYIKKPFLAEELNAHILALLKLTKGIRSVNEEEIFHLGTSFIFEAGHALLKQTEGKEQTLTEREAALLRILCENKNKVVKREAILERLWNTDDDYFASRSLDVFVSRLRKLLASDNTVQLKTIKGVGLILESPAPGG
;
A
#
# COMPACT_ATOMS: atom_id res chain seq x y z
N ALA A 1 -21.85 -8.32 5.80
CA ALA A 1 -22.39 -8.34 4.43
C ALA A 1 -22.23 -9.74 3.87
N ASP A 2 -23.25 -10.23 3.17
CA ASP A 2 -23.27 -11.60 2.64
C ASP A 2 -22.75 -11.69 1.20
N ASN A 3 -22.48 -10.55 0.60
CA ASN A 3 -21.94 -10.43 -0.78
C ASN A 3 -21.32 -9.04 -1.00
N GLY A 4 -20.62 -8.88 -2.12
CA GLY A 4 -19.92 -7.64 -2.45
C GLY A 4 -20.83 -6.44 -2.72
N GLU A 5 -22.05 -6.63 -3.26
CA GLU A 5 -23.00 -5.52 -3.48
C GLU A 5 -23.47 -4.93 -2.15
N THR A 6 -23.85 -5.80 -1.20
CA THR A 6 -24.22 -5.38 0.15
C THR A 6 -23.02 -4.73 0.85
N GLY A 7 -21.80 -5.27 0.65
CA GLY A 7 -20.57 -4.69 1.17
C GLY A 7 -20.31 -3.27 0.65
N LEU A 8 -20.45 -3.03 -0.65
CA LEU A 8 -20.35 -1.70 -1.26
C LEU A 8 -21.35 -0.71 -0.69
N ARG A 9 -22.60 -1.13 -0.50
CA ARG A 9 -23.63 -0.26 0.09
C ARG A 9 -23.27 0.13 1.52
N ILE A 10 -22.88 -0.84 2.35
CA ILE A 10 -22.47 -0.58 3.73
C ILE A 10 -21.26 0.34 3.78
N TRP A 11 -20.24 0.10 2.95
CA TRP A 11 -19.06 0.97 2.86
C TRP A 11 -19.43 2.42 2.57
N LYS A 12 -20.32 2.67 1.60
CA LYS A 12 -20.79 4.03 1.26
C LYS A 12 -21.56 4.71 2.38
N GLU A 13 -22.32 3.93 3.17
CA GLU A 13 -23.13 4.45 4.27
C GLU A 13 -22.33 4.70 5.55
N THR A 14 -21.31 3.88 5.81
CA THR A 14 -20.64 3.87 7.12
C THR A 14 -19.23 4.45 7.12
N HIS A 15 -18.58 4.56 5.95
CA HIS A 15 -17.18 5.00 5.83
C HIS A 15 -16.27 4.33 6.87
N PRO A 16 -16.10 3.00 6.85
CA PRO A 16 -15.37 2.27 7.88
C PRO A 16 -13.87 2.59 7.85
N ASP A 17 -13.21 2.49 9.02
CA ASP A 17 -11.76 2.67 9.14
C ASP A 17 -10.94 1.54 8.49
N VAL A 18 -11.54 0.36 8.29
CA VAL A 18 -10.93 -0.81 7.63
C VAL A 18 -12.00 -1.72 7.07
N ILE A 19 -11.72 -2.33 5.93
CA ILE A 19 -12.60 -3.34 5.31
C ILE A 19 -11.91 -4.69 5.39
N VAL A 20 -12.62 -5.69 5.91
CA VAL A 20 -12.23 -7.10 5.83
C VAL A 20 -13.20 -7.78 4.86
N ALA A 21 -12.68 -8.33 3.78
CA ALA A 21 -13.51 -8.95 2.75
C ALA A 21 -13.03 -10.36 2.41
N ASP A 22 -13.99 -11.26 2.22
CA ASP A 22 -13.71 -12.52 1.54
C ASP A 22 -13.59 -12.27 0.02
N ILE A 23 -12.74 -13.02 -0.63
CA ILE A 23 -12.69 -13.01 -2.09
C ILE A 23 -13.86 -13.78 -2.68
N GLU A 24 -14.20 -14.93 -2.10
CA GLU A 24 -15.23 -15.83 -2.61
C GLU A 24 -16.60 -15.48 -2.01
N MET A 25 -17.29 -14.54 -2.62
CA MET A 25 -18.64 -14.15 -2.25
C MET A 25 -19.60 -14.34 -3.43
N PRO A 26 -20.88 -14.67 -3.17
CA PRO A 26 -21.92 -14.74 -4.23
C PRO A 26 -22.25 -13.34 -4.76
N VAL A 27 -22.90 -13.30 -5.93
CA VAL A 27 -23.39 -12.09 -6.61
C VAL A 27 -22.28 -11.18 -7.11
N MET A 28 -21.42 -10.71 -6.21
CA MET A 28 -20.22 -9.91 -6.49
C MET A 28 -19.08 -10.41 -5.63
N ASP A 29 -17.98 -10.80 -6.26
CA ASP A 29 -16.78 -11.26 -5.55
C ASP A 29 -15.99 -10.09 -4.91
N GLY A 30 -15.03 -10.44 -4.04
CA GLY A 30 -14.21 -9.45 -3.34
C GLY A 30 -13.35 -8.61 -4.28
N TYR A 31 -12.88 -9.15 -5.39
CA TYR A 31 -12.06 -8.40 -6.35
C TYR A 31 -12.88 -7.29 -7.02
N GLU A 32 -14.08 -7.60 -7.48
CA GLU A 32 -14.96 -6.63 -8.12
C GLU A 32 -15.42 -5.55 -7.11
N MET A 33 -15.71 -5.95 -5.88
CA MET A 33 -16.03 -5.02 -4.80
C MET A 33 -14.88 -4.03 -4.56
N VAL A 34 -13.66 -4.52 -4.40
CA VAL A 34 -12.48 -3.68 -4.18
C VAL A 34 -12.22 -2.78 -5.39
N ARG A 35 -12.32 -3.29 -6.61
CA ARG A 35 -12.16 -2.48 -7.83
C ARG A 35 -13.10 -1.26 -7.81
N ARG A 36 -14.37 -1.45 -7.47
CA ARG A 36 -15.37 -0.36 -7.40
C ARG A 36 -15.10 0.62 -6.25
N ILE A 37 -14.62 0.15 -5.10
CA ILE A 37 -14.21 1.03 -4.01
C ILE A 37 -13.06 1.90 -4.48
N ARG A 38 -12.04 1.33 -5.12
CA ARG A 38 -10.83 2.04 -5.58
C ARG A 38 -11.07 3.01 -6.74
N GLU A 39 -12.24 3.02 -7.36
CA GLU A 39 -12.64 4.07 -8.30
C GLU A 39 -12.78 5.45 -7.63
N THR A 40 -13.03 5.49 -6.33
CA THR A 40 -13.32 6.74 -5.58
C THR A 40 -12.63 6.84 -4.23
N ASP A 41 -12.02 5.76 -3.72
CA ASP A 41 -11.38 5.70 -2.40
C ASP A 41 -10.12 4.85 -2.45
N ASP A 42 -8.97 5.50 -2.52
CA ASP A 42 -7.65 4.86 -2.42
C ASP A 42 -7.16 4.75 -0.96
N ALA A 43 -7.83 5.43 -0.01
CA ALA A 43 -7.33 5.61 1.35
C ALA A 43 -7.80 4.51 2.32
N THR A 44 -9.06 4.05 2.25
CA THR A 44 -9.58 3.05 3.19
C THR A 44 -8.78 1.74 3.09
N PRO A 45 -8.16 1.28 4.18
CA PRO A 45 -7.42 0.02 4.17
C PRO A 45 -8.35 -1.17 3.93
N ILE A 46 -7.93 -2.07 3.03
CA ILE A 46 -8.67 -3.29 2.71
C ILE A 46 -7.79 -4.50 2.96
N LEU A 47 -8.34 -5.49 3.66
CA LEU A 47 -7.73 -6.77 3.97
C LEU A 47 -8.55 -7.88 3.34
N PHE A 48 -7.94 -8.71 2.51
CA PHE A 48 -8.58 -9.91 2.01
C PHE A 48 -8.39 -11.10 2.94
N THR A 49 -9.46 -11.90 3.08
CA THR A 49 -9.40 -13.26 3.64
C THR A 49 -9.77 -14.24 2.55
N SER A 50 -8.99 -15.32 2.35
CA SER A 50 -9.32 -16.29 1.30
C SER A 50 -8.66 -17.65 1.49
N GLY A 51 -9.34 -18.69 0.99
CA GLY A 51 -8.73 -20.00 0.73
C GLY A 51 -7.85 -20.02 -0.52
N ARG A 52 -8.00 -19.04 -1.42
CA ARG A 52 -7.19 -18.89 -2.64
C ARG A 52 -5.87 -18.22 -2.32
N VAL A 53 -4.80 -19.01 -2.39
CA VAL A 53 -3.44 -18.58 -2.00
C VAL A 53 -2.43 -18.77 -3.13
N SER A 54 -2.91 -18.88 -4.39
CA SER A 54 -1.95 -18.93 -5.49
C SER A 54 -1.20 -17.60 -5.61
N PRO A 55 0.07 -17.61 -6.04
CA PRO A 55 0.83 -16.38 -6.25
C PRO A 55 0.11 -15.36 -7.14
N LYS A 56 -0.66 -15.85 -8.13
CA LYS A 56 -1.42 -14.99 -9.06
C LYS A 56 -2.59 -14.29 -8.37
N ASP A 57 -3.32 -15.01 -7.51
CA ASP A 57 -4.45 -14.42 -6.77
C ASP A 57 -4.00 -13.34 -5.80
N VAL A 58 -2.89 -13.59 -5.10
CA VAL A 58 -2.29 -12.63 -4.17
C VAL A 58 -1.82 -11.37 -4.90
N VAL A 59 -1.07 -11.52 -5.99
CA VAL A 59 -0.62 -10.39 -6.82
C VAL A 59 -1.81 -9.59 -7.33
N LYS A 60 -2.86 -10.25 -7.85
CA LYS A 60 -4.09 -9.60 -8.32
C LYS A 60 -4.75 -8.75 -7.22
N GLY A 61 -4.85 -9.27 -5.99
CA GLY A 61 -5.39 -8.51 -4.86
C GLY A 61 -4.59 -7.23 -4.58
N TYR A 62 -3.28 -7.34 -4.51
CA TYR A 62 -2.43 -6.18 -4.28
C TYR A 62 -2.42 -5.20 -5.45
N GLU A 63 -2.49 -5.68 -6.69
CA GLU A 63 -2.64 -4.81 -7.88
C GLU A 63 -3.94 -4.01 -7.85
N LEU A 64 -5.00 -4.52 -7.23
CA LEU A 64 -6.25 -3.81 -7.01
C LEU A 64 -6.18 -2.80 -5.84
N GLY A 65 -5.06 -2.74 -5.09
CA GLY A 65 -4.89 -1.82 -3.97
C GLY A 65 -5.35 -2.37 -2.62
N VAL A 66 -5.38 -3.70 -2.46
CA VAL A 66 -5.57 -4.35 -1.16
C VAL A 66 -4.30 -4.13 -0.32
N ASN A 67 -4.46 -3.89 0.96
CA ASN A 67 -3.35 -3.59 1.87
C ASN A 67 -2.75 -4.84 2.51
N ASN A 68 -3.57 -5.86 2.73
CA ASN A 68 -3.11 -7.11 3.33
C ASN A 68 -3.97 -8.31 2.88
N TYR A 69 -3.44 -9.52 3.10
CA TYR A 69 -4.05 -10.78 2.68
C TYR A 69 -3.84 -11.82 3.78
N ILE A 70 -4.91 -12.47 4.24
CA ILE A 70 -4.86 -13.54 5.22
C ILE A 70 -5.39 -14.83 4.62
N LYS A 71 -4.61 -15.90 4.77
CA LYS A 71 -5.00 -17.23 4.31
C LYS A 71 -5.98 -17.87 5.28
N LYS A 72 -7.07 -18.42 4.76
CA LYS A 72 -7.97 -19.30 5.52
C LYS A 72 -7.40 -20.73 5.60
N PRO A 73 -7.55 -21.44 6.76
CA PRO A 73 -8.14 -20.97 8.02
C PRO A 73 -7.17 -20.07 8.81
N PHE A 74 -7.70 -19.10 9.55
CA PHE A 74 -6.94 -18.19 10.42
C PHE A 74 -7.59 -18.13 11.81
N LEU A 75 -6.82 -17.73 12.82
CA LEU A 75 -7.30 -17.47 14.17
C LEU A 75 -7.85 -16.05 14.29
N ALA A 76 -8.77 -15.83 15.21
CA ALA A 76 -9.33 -14.50 15.47
C ALA A 76 -8.23 -13.50 15.91
N GLU A 77 -7.26 -13.99 16.68
CA GLU A 77 -6.11 -13.21 17.14
C GLU A 77 -5.22 -12.77 15.98
N GLU A 78 -5.02 -13.63 14.97
CA GLU A 78 -4.26 -13.32 13.75
C GLU A 78 -4.95 -12.20 12.95
N LEU A 79 -6.26 -12.36 12.69
CA LEU A 79 -7.04 -11.33 12.02
C LEU A 79 -6.97 -10.00 12.77
N ASN A 80 -7.14 -10.02 14.09
CA ASN A 80 -7.07 -8.82 14.91
C ASN A 80 -5.69 -8.14 14.85
N ALA A 81 -4.62 -8.91 14.88
CA ALA A 81 -3.25 -8.39 14.74
C ALA A 81 -3.05 -7.66 13.40
N HIS A 82 -3.53 -8.22 12.30
CA HIS A 82 -3.47 -7.59 10.97
C HIS A 82 -4.31 -6.30 10.89
N ILE A 83 -5.53 -6.30 11.45
CA ILE A 83 -6.38 -5.10 11.53
C ILE A 83 -5.69 -4.00 12.33
N LEU A 84 -5.15 -4.32 13.51
CA LEU A 84 -4.47 -3.35 14.36
C LEU A 84 -3.20 -2.79 13.68
N ALA A 85 -2.45 -3.62 12.95
CA ALA A 85 -1.29 -3.17 12.18
C ALA A 85 -1.70 -2.19 11.08
N LEU A 86 -2.77 -2.47 10.33
CA LEU A 86 -3.31 -1.54 9.33
C LEU A 86 -3.76 -0.22 9.95
N LEU A 87 -4.54 -0.27 11.03
CA LEU A 87 -5.01 0.94 11.72
C LEU A 87 -3.87 1.78 12.32
N LYS A 88 -2.78 1.13 12.79
CA LYS A 88 -1.58 1.84 13.25
C LYS A 88 -0.88 2.57 12.10
N LEU A 89 -0.79 1.96 10.92
CA LEU A 89 -0.21 2.61 9.74
C LEU A 89 -1.03 3.83 9.34
N THR A 90 -2.36 3.69 9.27
CA THR A 90 -3.28 4.80 8.96
C THR A 90 -3.12 5.95 9.97
N LYS A 91 -3.13 5.64 11.27
CA LYS A 91 -2.91 6.65 12.32
C LYS A 91 -1.50 7.23 12.28
N GLY A 92 -0.48 6.40 12.00
CA GLY A 92 0.91 6.83 11.84
C GLY A 92 1.09 7.82 10.68
N ILE A 93 0.40 7.61 9.56
CA ILE A 93 0.38 8.54 8.43
C ILE A 93 -0.35 9.83 8.81
N ARG A 94 -1.51 9.74 9.48
CA ARG A 94 -2.29 10.91 9.94
C ARG A 94 -1.69 11.66 11.14
N SER A 95 -0.87 10.99 11.97
CA SER A 95 -0.20 11.61 13.13
C SER A 95 1.20 12.14 12.83
N VAL A 96 1.72 11.86 11.65
CA VAL A 96 2.92 12.50 11.14
C VAL A 96 2.59 13.97 10.90
N ASN A 97 3.45 14.87 11.35
CA ASN A 97 3.33 16.30 11.11
C ASN A 97 2.80 16.53 9.70
N GLU A 98 1.70 17.27 9.56
CA GLU A 98 1.11 17.65 8.27
C GLU A 98 2.13 18.31 7.32
N GLU A 99 3.31 18.63 7.84
CA GLU A 99 4.45 19.27 7.18
C GLU A 99 5.51 18.31 6.62
N GLU A 100 5.34 16.97 6.69
CA GLU A 100 6.36 16.06 6.17
C GLU A 100 6.27 15.95 4.64
N ILE A 101 7.00 16.84 3.97
CA ILE A 101 7.04 17.00 2.53
C ILE A 101 8.41 16.54 2.00
N PHE A 102 8.40 15.64 1.03
CA PHE A 102 9.60 15.16 0.35
C PHE A 102 9.62 15.63 -1.11
N HIS A 103 10.68 16.30 -1.50
CA HIS A 103 10.95 16.60 -2.90
C HIS A 103 11.73 15.44 -3.55
N LEU A 104 11.21 14.94 -4.66
CA LEU A 104 11.76 13.81 -5.40
C LEU A 104 12.06 14.24 -6.84
N GLY A 105 13.34 14.23 -7.19
CA GLY A 105 13.79 14.71 -8.49
C GLY A 105 13.42 16.17 -8.74
N THR A 106 13.04 16.45 -9.96
CA THR A 106 12.62 17.78 -10.40
C THR A 106 11.11 17.93 -10.50
N SER A 107 10.37 16.83 -10.48
CA SER A 107 8.96 16.79 -10.89
C SER A 107 8.00 16.33 -9.82
N PHE A 108 8.46 15.78 -8.69
CA PHE A 108 7.55 15.24 -7.68
C PHE A 108 7.68 15.87 -6.31
N ILE A 109 6.52 16.04 -5.66
CA ILE A 109 6.39 16.38 -4.25
C ILE A 109 5.53 15.31 -3.61
N PHE A 110 6.04 14.66 -2.57
CA PHE A 110 5.30 13.69 -1.78
C PHE A 110 4.94 14.27 -0.41
N GLU A 111 3.64 14.47 -0.18
CA GLU A 111 3.07 14.90 1.10
C GLU A 111 2.70 13.64 1.90
N ALA A 112 3.61 13.22 2.79
CA ALA A 112 3.49 11.93 3.46
C ALA A 112 2.28 11.87 4.41
N GLY A 113 1.96 12.97 5.10
CA GLY A 113 0.80 13.06 5.99
C GLY A 113 -0.55 12.91 5.30
N HIS A 114 -0.62 13.22 4.00
CA HIS A 114 -1.82 13.12 3.18
C HIS A 114 -1.80 11.93 2.19
N ALA A 115 -0.74 11.12 2.20
CA ALA A 115 -0.52 10.06 1.23
C ALA A 115 -0.65 10.54 -0.24
N LEU A 116 -0.21 11.78 -0.53
CA LEU A 116 -0.43 12.46 -1.79
C LEU A 116 0.90 12.66 -2.54
N LEU A 117 0.96 12.16 -3.77
CA LEU A 117 2.06 12.38 -4.70
C LEU A 117 1.62 13.39 -5.76
N LYS A 118 2.26 14.56 -5.77
CA LYS A 118 2.00 15.65 -6.71
C LYS A 118 3.11 15.73 -7.76
N GLN A 119 2.70 15.99 -9.01
CA GLN A 119 3.63 16.38 -10.08
C GLN A 119 3.60 17.89 -10.31
N THR A 120 4.74 18.46 -10.68
CA THR A 120 4.87 19.89 -11.03
C THR A 120 3.91 20.32 -12.15
N GLU A 121 3.51 19.40 -13.02
CA GLU A 121 2.54 19.63 -14.10
C GLU A 121 1.07 19.65 -13.62
N GLY A 122 0.83 19.58 -12.31
CA GLY A 122 -0.51 19.67 -11.72
C GLY A 122 -1.27 18.35 -11.60
N LYS A 123 -0.64 17.20 -11.91
CA LYS A 123 -1.23 15.90 -11.64
C LYS A 123 -1.03 15.53 -10.18
N GLU A 124 -2.10 15.08 -9.54
CA GLU A 124 -2.09 14.56 -8.18
C GLU A 124 -2.55 13.11 -8.16
N GLN A 125 -1.89 12.29 -7.35
CA GLN A 125 -2.22 10.88 -7.16
C GLN A 125 -2.24 10.57 -5.68
N THR A 126 -3.40 10.15 -5.18
CA THR A 126 -3.51 9.57 -3.83
C THR A 126 -2.89 8.18 -3.85
N LEU A 127 -2.03 7.92 -2.89
CA LEU A 127 -1.42 6.62 -2.68
C LEU A 127 -2.23 5.81 -1.67
N THR A 128 -2.24 4.49 -1.82
CA THR A 128 -2.74 3.63 -0.75
C THR A 128 -1.83 3.75 0.49
N GLU A 129 -2.36 3.43 1.66
CA GLU A 129 -1.62 3.48 2.93
C GLU A 129 -0.26 2.76 2.87
N ARG A 130 -0.21 1.61 2.22
CA ARG A 130 1.03 0.82 2.07
C ARG A 130 2.01 1.45 1.10
N GLU A 131 1.53 2.03 0.00
CA GLU A 131 2.38 2.74 -0.96
C GLU A 131 2.98 3.99 -0.32
N ALA A 132 2.17 4.77 0.39
CA ALA A 132 2.62 5.97 1.10
C ALA A 132 3.63 5.61 2.20
N ALA A 133 3.37 4.58 3.00
CA ALA A 133 4.28 4.13 4.04
C ALA A 133 5.62 3.62 3.45
N LEU A 134 5.59 2.86 2.35
CA LEU A 134 6.80 2.42 1.65
C LEU A 134 7.57 3.59 1.09
N LEU A 135 6.90 4.51 0.38
CA LEU A 135 7.56 5.68 -0.21
C LEU A 135 8.18 6.56 0.87
N ARG A 136 7.50 6.75 2.01
CA ARG A 136 8.04 7.48 3.16
C ARG A 136 9.32 6.86 3.70
N ILE A 137 9.35 5.54 3.95
CA ILE A 137 10.57 4.83 4.41
C ILE A 137 11.73 5.08 3.45
N LEU A 138 11.47 5.04 2.14
CA LEU A 138 12.48 5.26 1.12
C LEU A 138 12.95 6.72 1.07
N CYS A 139 12.04 7.69 1.25
CA CYS A 139 12.36 9.11 1.30
C CYS A 139 13.20 9.48 2.54
N GLU A 140 12.87 8.93 3.72
CA GLU A 140 13.65 9.08 4.94
C GLU A 140 15.10 8.56 4.77
N ASN A 141 15.28 7.61 3.85
CA ASN A 141 16.56 6.97 3.55
C ASN A 141 17.03 7.24 2.12
N LYS A 142 16.69 8.40 1.55
CA LYS A 142 17.03 8.78 0.18
C LYS A 142 18.53 8.58 -0.09
N ASN A 143 18.84 7.97 -1.24
CA ASN A 143 20.19 7.62 -1.69
C ASN A 143 20.95 6.62 -0.79
N LYS A 144 20.23 5.90 0.08
CA LYS A 144 20.78 4.83 0.90
C LYS A 144 19.98 3.53 0.67
N VAL A 145 20.67 2.40 0.81
CA VAL A 145 20.01 1.10 0.70
C VAL A 145 19.24 0.81 1.98
N VAL A 146 17.94 0.54 1.85
CA VAL A 146 17.08 0.05 2.94
C VAL A 146 16.94 -1.45 2.77
N LYS A 147 17.31 -2.21 3.81
CA LYS A 147 17.22 -3.67 3.80
C LYS A 147 15.78 -4.14 3.63
N ARG A 148 15.59 -5.21 2.83
CA ARG A 148 14.26 -5.77 2.58
C ARG A 148 13.55 -6.18 3.87
N GLU A 149 14.26 -6.87 4.77
CA GLU A 149 13.75 -7.33 6.05
C GLU A 149 13.24 -6.16 6.91
N ALA A 150 14.00 -5.06 6.98
CA ALA A 150 13.60 -3.87 7.72
C ALA A 150 12.33 -3.21 7.16
N ILE A 151 12.13 -3.24 5.83
CA ILE A 151 10.90 -2.77 5.21
C ILE A 151 9.73 -3.69 5.56
N LEU A 152 9.92 -5.01 5.46
CA LEU A 152 8.89 -5.99 5.78
C LEU A 152 8.48 -5.92 7.24
N GLU A 153 9.43 -5.85 8.16
CA GLU A 153 9.16 -5.69 9.59
C GLU A 153 8.37 -4.40 9.86
N ARG A 154 8.81 -3.27 9.30
CA ARG A 154 8.16 -1.97 9.54
C ARG A 154 6.74 -1.88 8.97
N LEU A 155 6.47 -2.52 7.82
CA LEU A 155 5.18 -2.44 7.15
C LEU A 155 4.23 -3.59 7.51
N TRP A 156 4.73 -4.80 7.76
CA TRP A 156 3.90 -5.99 8.03
C TRP A 156 4.14 -6.61 9.41
N ASN A 157 5.10 -6.08 10.17
CA ASN A 157 5.52 -6.63 11.46
C ASN A 157 5.97 -8.11 11.34
N THR A 158 6.63 -8.43 10.22
CA THR A 158 7.19 -9.76 9.91
C THR A 158 8.37 -9.62 8.96
N ASP A 159 9.34 -10.47 9.10
CA ASP A 159 10.53 -10.57 8.24
C ASP A 159 10.43 -11.74 7.24
N ASP A 160 9.56 -12.70 7.48
CA ASP A 160 9.47 -13.96 6.72
C ASP A 160 8.05 -14.38 6.31
N ASP A 161 7.18 -13.41 5.98
CA ASP A 161 5.87 -13.71 5.41
C ASP A 161 5.94 -13.72 3.88
N TYR A 162 5.62 -14.88 3.30
CA TYR A 162 5.53 -15.05 1.85
C TYR A 162 4.61 -14.00 1.19
N PHE A 163 3.47 -13.68 1.82
CA PHE A 163 2.53 -12.70 1.30
C PHE A 163 3.07 -11.27 1.42
N ALA A 164 3.70 -10.92 2.54
CA ALA A 164 4.34 -9.63 2.74
C ALA A 164 5.45 -9.39 1.70
N SER A 165 6.27 -10.39 1.45
CA SER A 165 7.33 -10.34 0.45
C SER A 165 6.80 -10.11 -0.96
N ARG A 166 5.72 -10.79 -1.36
CA ARG A 166 5.07 -10.60 -2.66
C ARG A 166 4.37 -9.25 -2.78
N SER A 167 3.72 -8.79 -1.71
CA SER A 167 3.10 -7.46 -1.67
C SER A 167 4.14 -6.36 -1.90
N LEU A 168 5.29 -6.45 -1.23
CA LEU A 168 6.35 -5.47 -1.40
C LEU A 168 6.78 -5.34 -2.87
N ASP A 169 6.91 -6.46 -3.58
CA ASP A 169 7.30 -6.45 -5.00
C ASP A 169 6.23 -5.74 -5.87
N VAL A 170 4.94 -5.94 -5.56
CA VAL A 170 3.84 -5.24 -6.25
C VAL A 170 3.88 -3.74 -5.97
N PHE A 171 4.00 -3.32 -4.71
CA PHE A 171 4.08 -1.89 -4.36
C PHE A 171 5.31 -1.21 -4.95
N VAL A 172 6.47 -1.88 -4.97
CA VAL A 172 7.66 -1.39 -5.66
C VAL A 172 7.39 -1.18 -7.17
N SER A 173 6.72 -2.14 -7.81
CA SER A 173 6.36 -2.03 -9.23
C SER A 173 5.41 -0.86 -9.50
N ARG A 174 4.41 -0.66 -8.64
CA ARG A 174 3.46 0.47 -8.75
C ARG A 174 4.17 1.82 -8.53
N LEU A 175 4.96 1.97 -7.48
CA LEU A 175 5.72 3.19 -7.24
C LEU A 175 6.68 3.51 -8.40
N ARG A 176 7.34 2.50 -8.99
CA ARG A 176 8.15 2.70 -10.20
C ARG A 176 7.35 3.27 -11.36
N LYS A 177 6.14 2.77 -11.59
CA LYS A 177 5.25 3.29 -12.65
C LYS A 177 4.83 4.73 -12.38
N LEU A 178 4.51 5.06 -11.13
CA LEU A 178 4.11 6.41 -10.73
C LEU A 178 5.27 7.42 -10.89
N LEU A 179 6.48 7.01 -10.55
CA LEU A 179 7.68 7.87 -10.62
C LEU A 179 8.34 7.90 -12.01
N ALA A 180 7.87 7.11 -12.97
CA ALA A 180 8.54 6.90 -14.26
C ALA A 180 8.64 8.14 -15.16
N SER A 181 7.84 9.18 -14.92
CA SER A 181 7.88 10.43 -15.70
C SER A 181 9.09 11.31 -15.38
N ASP A 182 9.80 11.06 -14.27
CA ASP A 182 11.04 11.76 -13.91
C ASP A 182 12.22 10.78 -13.85
N ASN A 183 13.05 10.81 -14.88
CA ASN A 183 14.23 9.94 -14.99
C ASN A 183 15.30 10.21 -13.91
N THR A 184 15.21 11.31 -13.19
CA THR A 184 16.14 11.65 -12.09
C THR A 184 15.77 10.93 -10.79
N VAL A 185 14.55 10.36 -10.71
CA VAL A 185 14.08 9.57 -9.57
C VAL A 185 14.07 8.09 -9.96
N GLN A 186 14.85 7.27 -9.28
CA GLN A 186 14.94 5.85 -9.59
C GLN A 186 14.78 4.98 -8.34
N LEU A 187 13.75 4.15 -8.32
CA LEU A 187 13.57 3.13 -7.30
C LEU A 187 14.19 1.81 -7.78
N LYS A 188 15.38 1.49 -7.25
CA LYS A 188 16.16 0.30 -7.65
C LYS A 188 16.06 -0.82 -6.63
N THR A 189 16.14 -2.05 -7.12
CA THR A 189 16.31 -3.24 -6.28
C THR A 189 17.78 -3.65 -6.27
N ILE A 190 18.36 -3.72 -5.08
CA ILE A 190 19.68 -4.29 -4.87
C ILE A 190 19.47 -5.77 -4.53
N LYS A 191 19.79 -6.65 -5.48
CA LYS A 191 19.52 -8.09 -5.38
C LYS A 191 20.10 -8.69 -4.10
N GLY A 192 19.25 -9.38 -3.33
CA GLY A 192 19.62 -10.02 -2.07
C GLY A 192 19.86 -9.06 -0.90
N VAL A 193 19.63 -7.75 -1.07
CA VAL A 193 19.88 -6.76 0.00
C VAL A 193 18.64 -5.94 0.30
N GLY A 194 18.07 -5.23 -0.69
CA GLY A 194 16.94 -4.33 -0.40
C GLY A 194 16.63 -3.38 -1.54
N LEU A 195 16.14 -2.21 -1.17
CA LEU A 195 15.71 -1.16 -2.09
C LEU A 195 16.52 0.13 -1.87
N ILE A 196 16.70 0.90 -2.92
CA ILE A 196 17.23 2.25 -2.86
C ILE A 196 16.38 3.19 -3.71
N LEU A 197 16.02 4.33 -3.16
CA LEU A 197 15.40 5.45 -3.88
C LEU A 197 16.51 6.47 -4.18
N GLU A 198 16.94 6.49 -5.41
CA GLU A 198 17.90 7.50 -5.89
C GLU A 198 17.12 8.73 -6.36
N SER A 199 17.51 9.88 -5.87
CA SER A 199 16.93 11.17 -6.24
C SER A 199 17.99 12.26 -6.00
N PRO A 200 18.19 13.21 -6.91
CA PRO A 200 19.11 14.32 -6.69
C PRO A 200 18.69 15.14 -5.46
N ALA A 201 19.64 15.86 -4.88
CA ALA A 201 19.31 16.86 -3.87
C ALA A 201 18.45 17.97 -4.51
N PRO A 202 17.49 18.56 -3.77
CA PRO A 202 16.73 19.69 -4.28
C PRO A 202 17.71 20.84 -4.57
N GLY A 203 17.74 21.30 -5.84
CA GLY A 203 18.54 22.46 -6.25
C GLY A 203 19.97 22.16 -6.74
N GLY A 204 20.25 20.90 -7.18
CA GLY A 204 21.48 20.59 -7.89
C GLY A 204 21.32 20.78 -9.39
#